data_d06f0c6dea35d01c5b97cb09f8f1061b
#
_entry.id   d06f0c6dea35d01c5b97cb09f8f1061b
#
_cell.length_a   1.000
_cell.length_b   1.000
_cell.length_c   1.000
_cell.angle_alpha   90.00
_cell.angle_beta   90.00
_cell.angle_gamma   90.00
#
_symmetry.space_group_name_H-M   'P 1'
#
loop_
_entity.id
_entity.type
_entity.pdbx_description
1 polymer ?
#
loop_
_entity_poly.entity_id
_entity_poly.type
_entity_poly.pdbx_seq_one_letter_code
_entity_poly.pdbx_strand_id
1 'polypeptide(L)'
;ALANAQPAALTLAPAPDTINYQLINTEAQLAELLTRLDAATAIGLDTETTSLDAMQAQLVGISMAFAPGDAVYIPLGHTLTAAPEQLDLDDVLGYLKPYLESDKLYKIGQNLKYDEHVLFNYGIKLNGISGDAMLASYIIESHLGHGLDELAERHLGLPTVSYESLCGKGAKQISFAAVAIEDATRYASEDADFALRIEAHLKQYMDTKQLEMYQQLELPVAEILFIMERNGVLIDKQELA
;
A
#
# COMPACT_ATOMS: atom_id res chain seq x y z
N ALA A 1 -37.68 -15.78 9.27
CA ALA A 1 -36.60 -16.41 10.03
C ALA A 1 -35.33 -16.22 9.20
N LEU A 2 -34.52 -15.23 9.56
CA LEU A 2 -33.15 -15.09 9.04
C LEU A 2 -32.37 -16.26 9.65
N ALA A 3 -31.98 -17.21 8.81
CA ALA A 3 -31.07 -18.27 9.20
C ALA A 3 -29.74 -17.59 9.62
N ASN A 4 -29.38 -17.70 10.91
CA ASN A 4 -28.04 -17.41 11.39
C ASN A 4 -27.10 -18.45 10.78
N ALA A 5 -26.66 -18.25 9.54
CA ALA A 5 -25.45 -18.89 9.07
C ALA A 5 -24.32 -18.25 9.86
N GLN A 6 -23.72 -18.97 10.79
CA GLN A 6 -22.45 -18.57 11.38
C GLN A 6 -21.46 -18.38 10.21
N PRO A 7 -20.79 -17.21 10.13
CA PRO A 7 -19.76 -17.04 9.11
C PRO A 7 -18.76 -18.19 9.23
N ALA A 8 -18.36 -18.76 8.09
CA ALA A 8 -17.30 -19.77 8.07
C ALA A 8 -16.08 -19.18 8.77
N ALA A 9 -15.48 -19.93 9.69
CA ALA A 9 -14.27 -19.48 10.36
C ALA A 9 -13.20 -19.20 9.30
N LEU A 10 -12.66 -17.98 9.29
CA LEU A 10 -11.56 -17.62 8.40
C LEU A 10 -10.35 -18.51 8.73
N THR A 11 -9.75 -19.09 7.71
CA THR A 11 -8.48 -19.84 7.83
C THR A 11 -7.32 -18.91 7.48
N LEU A 12 -6.10 -19.30 7.79
CA LEU A 12 -4.94 -18.53 7.34
C LEU A 12 -4.76 -18.66 5.83
N ALA A 13 -4.31 -17.59 5.19
CA ALA A 13 -3.88 -17.63 3.81
C ALA A 13 -2.64 -18.53 3.68
N PRO A 14 -2.48 -19.25 2.56
CA PRO A 14 -1.30 -20.07 2.34
C PRO A 14 -0.02 -19.22 2.37
N ALA A 15 1.01 -19.73 3.03
CA ALA A 15 2.33 -19.10 3.02
C ALA A 15 2.97 -19.27 1.63
N PRO A 16 3.75 -18.29 1.14
CA PRO A 16 4.53 -18.46 -0.07
C PRO A 16 5.66 -19.49 0.17
N ASP A 17 6.05 -20.19 -0.90
CA ASP A 17 7.14 -21.18 -0.83
C ASP A 17 8.50 -20.52 -0.57
N THR A 18 8.68 -19.31 -1.06
CA THR A 18 9.92 -18.52 -0.93
C THR A 18 9.60 -17.05 -0.72
N ILE A 19 10.51 -16.36 0.00
CA ILE A 19 10.49 -14.90 0.13
C ILE A 19 11.63 -14.34 -0.72
N ASN A 20 11.30 -13.45 -1.64
CA ASN A 20 12.22 -12.76 -2.54
C ASN A 20 11.92 -11.26 -2.53
N TYR A 21 12.44 -10.55 -1.52
CA TYR A 21 12.32 -9.11 -1.41
C TYR A 21 13.60 -8.45 -1.89
N GLN A 22 13.49 -7.62 -2.92
CA GLN A 22 14.64 -7.07 -3.63
C GLN A 22 14.70 -5.56 -3.48
N LEU A 23 15.92 -5.06 -3.25
CA LEU A 23 16.24 -3.65 -3.33
C LEU A 23 16.49 -3.25 -4.79
N ILE A 24 15.83 -2.17 -5.23
CA ILE A 24 16.05 -1.57 -6.56
C ILE A 24 16.75 -0.21 -6.36
N ASN A 25 18.05 -0.18 -6.55
CA ASN A 25 18.84 1.04 -6.38
C ASN A 25 19.85 1.29 -7.51
N THR A 26 19.76 0.52 -8.60
CA THR A 26 20.55 0.70 -9.82
C THR A 26 19.67 0.76 -11.06
N GLU A 27 20.14 1.46 -12.11
CA GLU A 27 19.43 1.55 -13.38
C GLU A 27 19.17 0.18 -14.03
N ALA A 28 20.10 -0.77 -13.88
CA ALA A 28 19.92 -2.12 -14.41
C ALA A 28 18.75 -2.85 -13.73
N GLN A 29 18.65 -2.76 -12.39
CA GLN A 29 17.53 -3.33 -11.64
C GLN A 29 16.21 -2.62 -11.97
N LEU A 30 16.23 -1.29 -12.15
CA LEU A 30 15.06 -0.55 -12.59
C LEU A 30 14.59 -1.02 -13.98
N ALA A 31 15.49 -1.25 -14.93
CA ALA A 31 15.13 -1.77 -16.25
C ALA A 31 14.52 -3.19 -16.18
N GLU A 32 15.03 -4.05 -15.29
CA GLU A 32 14.42 -5.35 -15.03
C GLU A 32 13.02 -5.22 -14.42
N LEU A 33 12.85 -4.30 -13.46
CA LEU A 33 11.54 -3.99 -12.87
C LEU A 33 10.54 -3.53 -13.93
N LEU A 34 10.92 -2.61 -14.83
CA LEU A 34 10.04 -2.16 -15.91
C LEU A 34 9.62 -3.31 -16.82
N THR A 35 10.54 -4.24 -17.11
CA THR A 35 10.19 -5.46 -17.87
C THR A 35 9.18 -6.34 -17.14
N ARG A 36 9.28 -6.43 -15.81
CA ARG A 36 8.28 -7.15 -14.99
C ARG A 36 6.93 -6.44 -15.02
N LEU A 37 6.91 -5.11 -14.94
CA LEU A 37 5.68 -4.30 -15.01
C LEU A 37 4.99 -4.43 -16.38
N ASP A 38 5.74 -4.51 -17.48
CA ASP A 38 5.20 -4.76 -18.83
C ASP A 38 4.45 -6.10 -18.93
N ALA A 39 4.87 -7.10 -18.18
CA ALA A 39 4.26 -8.42 -18.16
C ALA A 39 3.15 -8.57 -17.09
N ALA A 40 3.09 -7.67 -16.12
CA ALA A 40 2.17 -7.78 -15.00
C ALA A 40 0.75 -7.33 -15.37
N THR A 41 -0.25 -8.02 -14.84
CA THR A 41 -1.66 -7.61 -14.90
C THR A 41 -2.14 -6.94 -13.61
N ALA A 42 -1.50 -7.26 -12.49
CA ALA A 42 -1.78 -6.69 -11.18
C ALA A 42 -0.49 -6.63 -10.35
N ILE A 43 -0.42 -5.66 -9.46
CA ILE A 43 0.64 -5.50 -8.46
C ILE A 43 0.07 -5.13 -7.10
N GLY A 44 0.73 -5.57 -6.04
CA GLY A 44 0.65 -4.91 -4.74
C GLY A 44 1.40 -3.58 -4.83
N LEU A 45 0.89 -2.54 -4.20
CA LEU A 45 1.52 -1.20 -4.19
C LEU A 45 1.43 -0.61 -2.80
N ASP A 46 2.53 -0.01 -2.36
CA ASP A 46 2.59 0.75 -1.13
C ASP A 46 3.65 1.85 -1.24
N THR A 47 3.54 2.93 -0.47
CA THR A 47 4.49 4.04 -0.44
C THR A 47 4.97 4.36 0.96
N GLU A 48 6.28 4.49 1.11
CA GLU A 48 6.90 4.97 2.33
C GLU A 48 7.12 6.48 2.28
N THR A 49 6.79 7.15 3.38
CA THR A 49 6.70 8.60 3.40
C THR A 49 7.24 9.23 4.67
N THR A 50 7.37 10.56 4.65
CA THR A 50 7.86 11.34 5.80
C THR A 50 6.77 11.72 6.81
N SER A 51 5.49 11.56 6.50
CA SER A 51 4.38 12.06 7.31
C SER A 51 3.09 11.27 7.09
N LEU A 52 2.25 11.18 8.11
CA LEU A 52 0.87 10.66 7.99
C LEU A 52 -0.10 11.65 7.31
N ASP A 53 0.28 12.94 7.21
CA ASP A 53 -0.48 13.93 6.43
C ASP A 53 -0.12 13.77 4.95
N ALA A 54 -0.94 13.02 4.22
CA ALA A 54 -0.72 12.69 2.83
C ALA A 54 -0.60 13.91 1.91
N MET A 55 -1.19 15.06 2.29
CA MET A 55 -1.11 16.30 1.50
C MET A 55 0.28 16.96 1.56
N GLN A 56 1.07 16.68 2.60
CA GLN A 56 2.39 17.25 2.84
C GLN A 56 3.50 16.19 2.86
N ALA A 57 3.14 14.92 2.83
CA ALA A 57 4.07 13.82 2.86
C ALA A 57 5.00 13.85 1.64
N GLN A 58 6.29 13.67 1.91
CA GLN A 58 7.30 13.45 0.90
C GLN A 58 7.54 11.95 0.74
N LEU A 59 7.71 11.50 -0.48
CA LEU A 59 7.98 10.13 -0.81
C LEU A 59 9.39 9.74 -0.36
N VAL A 60 9.50 8.64 0.37
CA VAL A 60 10.77 8.04 0.79
C VAL A 60 11.10 6.81 -0.03
N GLY A 61 10.08 6.07 -0.47
CA GLY A 61 10.25 4.93 -1.37
C GLY A 61 8.92 4.36 -1.84
N ILE A 62 9.00 3.46 -2.80
CA ILE A 62 7.85 2.75 -3.37
C ILE A 62 8.13 1.25 -3.29
N SER A 63 7.16 0.48 -2.82
CA SER A 63 7.21 -0.97 -2.86
C SER A 63 6.16 -1.55 -3.80
N MET A 64 6.51 -2.65 -4.47
CA MET A 64 5.63 -3.35 -5.39
C MET A 64 5.76 -4.85 -5.20
N ALA A 65 4.64 -5.55 -5.01
CA ALA A 65 4.56 -7.00 -4.97
C ALA A 65 3.95 -7.55 -6.27
N PHE A 66 4.55 -8.59 -6.83
CA PHE A 66 4.13 -9.22 -8.09
C PHE A 66 3.43 -10.56 -7.85
N ALA A 67 3.74 -11.20 -6.76
CA ALA A 67 3.17 -12.47 -6.31
C ALA A 67 3.40 -12.62 -4.80
N PRO A 68 2.71 -13.56 -4.13
CA PRO A 68 3.00 -13.88 -2.74
C PRO A 68 4.48 -14.17 -2.50
N GLY A 69 5.11 -13.38 -1.63
CA GLY A 69 6.53 -13.49 -1.27
C GLY A 69 7.50 -12.91 -2.30
N ASP A 70 7.04 -12.27 -3.36
CA ASP A 70 7.89 -11.67 -4.40
C ASP A 70 7.59 -10.18 -4.56
N ALA A 71 8.44 -9.35 -3.96
CA ALA A 71 8.27 -7.89 -3.94
C ALA A 71 9.61 -7.15 -4.11
N VAL A 72 9.51 -5.89 -4.41
CA VAL A 72 10.64 -4.97 -4.56
C VAL A 72 10.41 -3.71 -3.76
N TYR A 73 11.50 -3.05 -3.34
CA TYR A 73 11.49 -1.71 -2.78
C TYR A 73 12.45 -0.80 -3.54
N ILE A 74 12.00 0.41 -3.87
CA ILE A 74 12.77 1.45 -4.54
C ILE A 74 12.97 2.60 -3.55
N PRO A 75 14.12 2.74 -2.90
CA PRO A 75 14.42 3.87 -2.02
C PRO A 75 14.66 5.13 -2.85
N LEU A 76 14.03 6.25 -2.46
CA LEU A 76 14.05 7.51 -3.20
C LEU A 76 14.34 8.73 -2.32
N GLY A 77 14.14 8.62 -1.01
CA GLY A 77 14.24 9.75 -0.08
C GLY A 77 14.90 9.43 1.25
N HIS A 78 15.71 8.37 1.34
CA HIS A 78 16.46 8.08 2.56
C HIS A 78 17.60 9.07 2.79
N THR A 79 17.81 9.44 4.05
CA THR A 79 18.74 10.52 4.43
C THR A 79 19.97 10.04 5.20
N LEU A 80 20.14 8.74 5.42
CA LEU A 80 21.31 8.21 6.12
C LEU A 80 22.60 8.45 5.31
N THR A 81 23.60 9.01 5.96
CA THR A 81 24.90 9.36 5.34
C THR A 81 25.68 8.13 4.81
N ALA A 82 25.40 6.93 5.34
CA ALA A 82 26.01 5.67 4.91
C ALA A 82 25.06 4.80 4.08
N ALA A 83 23.92 5.37 3.64
CA ALA A 83 22.98 4.63 2.81
C ALA A 83 23.63 4.26 1.45
N PRO A 84 23.26 3.11 0.86
CA PRO A 84 23.54 2.84 -0.54
C PRO A 84 23.09 3.99 -1.44
N GLU A 85 23.71 4.13 -2.63
CA GLU A 85 23.21 5.08 -3.63
C GLU A 85 21.73 4.79 -3.93
N GLN A 86 20.97 5.85 -4.07
CA GLN A 86 19.56 5.81 -4.46
C GLN A 86 19.42 6.33 -5.88
N LEU A 87 18.42 5.83 -6.59
CA LEU A 87 18.06 6.38 -7.90
C LEU A 87 17.45 7.78 -7.73
N ASP A 88 17.55 8.58 -8.78
CA ASP A 88 16.92 9.90 -8.79
C ASP A 88 15.39 9.77 -8.77
N LEU A 89 14.76 10.53 -7.89
CA LEU A 89 13.32 10.49 -7.66
C LEU A 89 12.51 10.83 -8.93
N ASP A 90 12.89 11.92 -9.60
CA ASP A 90 12.14 12.41 -10.77
C ASP A 90 12.28 11.46 -11.95
N ASP A 91 13.46 10.89 -12.13
CA ASP A 91 13.71 9.88 -13.17
C ASP A 91 12.90 8.61 -12.93
N VAL A 92 12.93 8.07 -11.69
CA VAL A 92 12.16 6.86 -11.34
C VAL A 92 10.66 7.12 -11.50
N LEU A 93 10.15 8.23 -11.00
CA LEU A 93 8.74 8.57 -11.15
C LEU A 93 8.37 8.77 -12.62
N GLY A 94 9.25 9.34 -13.43
CA GLY A 94 9.06 9.46 -14.87
C GLY A 94 8.89 8.10 -15.56
N TYR A 95 9.70 7.11 -15.20
CA TYR A 95 9.59 5.74 -15.73
C TYR A 95 8.37 4.99 -15.21
N LEU A 96 8.00 5.17 -13.93
CA LEU A 96 6.87 4.47 -13.32
C LEU A 96 5.51 5.08 -13.66
N LYS A 97 5.46 6.36 -14.00
CA LYS A 97 4.20 7.09 -14.28
C LYS A 97 3.29 6.37 -15.28
N PRO A 98 3.76 5.87 -16.44
CA PRO A 98 2.87 5.16 -17.38
C PRO A 98 2.19 3.93 -16.79
N TYR A 99 2.84 3.25 -15.86
CA TYR A 99 2.31 2.06 -15.17
C TYR A 99 1.34 2.44 -14.06
N LEU A 100 1.69 3.45 -13.27
CA LEU A 100 0.87 3.92 -12.16
C LEU A 100 -0.44 4.55 -12.67
N GLU A 101 -0.40 5.25 -13.79
CA GLU A 101 -1.58 5.86 -14.44
C GLU A 101 -2.34 4.90 -15.37
N SER A 102 -1.91 3.65 -15.51
CA SER A 102 -2.54 2.67 -16.39
C SER A 102 -3.78 2.03 -15.75
N ASP A 103 -4.91 2.05 -16.46
CA ASP A 103 -6.11 1.28 -16.08
C ASP A 103 -5.96 -0.23 -16.37
N LYS A 104 -4.91 -0.64 -17.10
CA LYS A 104 -4.69 -2.03 -17.50
C LYS A 104 -3.83 -2.79 -16.51
N LEU A 105 -2.99 -2.12 -15.75
CA LEU A 105 -2.24 -2.67 -14.64
C LEU A 105 -3.01 -2.40 -13.36
N TYR A 106 -3.58 -3.42 -12.76
CA TYR A 106 -4.35 -3.31 -11.53
C TYR A 106 -3.43 -3.08 -10.32
N LYS A 107 -3.87 -2.20 -9.40
CA LYS A 107 -3.17 -1.92 -8.14
C LYS A 107 -4.02 -2.40 -6.98
N ILE A 108 -3.36 -3.07 -6.06
CA ILE A 108 -3.92 -3.59 -4.82
C ILE A 108 -3.02 -3.10 -3.69
N GLY A 109 -3.59 -2.59 -2.61
CA GLY A 109 -2.79 -2.11 -1.48
C GLY A 109 -3.57 -2.09 -0.17
N GLN A 110 -3.07 -1.31 0.77
CA GLN A 110 -3.68 -1.10 2.08
C GLN A 110 -3.96 0.39 2.25
N ASN A 111 -5.24 0.83 2.26
CA ASN A 111 -5.59 2.24 2.32
C ASN A 111 -4.98 3.08 1.18
N LEU A 112 -5.05 2.54 -0.05
CA LEU A 112 -4.44 3.13 -1.25
C LEU A 112 -4.83 4.58 -1.52
N LYS A 113 -5.90 5.09 -0.95
CA LYS A 113 -6.24 6.50 -1.02
C LYS A 113 -5.13 7.39 -0.44
N TYR A 114 -4.40 6.92 0.58
CA TYR A 114 -3.23 7.61 1.10
C TYR A 114 -2.12 7.69 0.04
N ASP A 115 -1.77 6.57 -0.57
CA ASP A 115 -0.73 6.48 -1.60
C ASP A 115 -1.10 7.28 -2.84
N GLU A 116 -2.38 7.28 -3.21
CA GLU A 116 -2.92 8.10 -4.29
C GLU A 116 -2.68 9.60 -4.03
N HIS A 117 -2.90 10.07 -2.79
CA HIS A 117 -2.58 11.44 -2.40
C HIS A 117 -1.09 11.74 -2.49
N VAL A 118 -0.24 10.83 -2.00
CA VAL A 118 1.21 10.99 -2.04
C VAL A 118 1.70 11.08 -3.49
N LEU A 119 1.31 10.14 -4.34
CA LEU A 119 1.67 10.12 -5.76
C LEU A 119 1.14 11.36 -6.51
N PHE A 120 -0.05 11.82 -6.16
CA PHE A 120 -0.63 13.03 -6.75
C PHE A 120 0.17 14.30 -6.42
N ASN A 121 0.89 14.36 -5.28
CA ASN A 121 1.81 15.47 -4.97
C ASN A 121 2.94 15.57 -6.00
N TYR A 122 3.28 14.47 -6.67
CA TYR A 122 4.29 14.37 -7.73
C TYR A 122 3.67 14.39 -9.15
N GLY A 123 2.38 14.73 -9.26
CA GLY A 123 1.70 14.82 -10.56
C GLY A 123 1.40 13.48 -11.21
N ILE A 124 1.29 12.42 -10.41
CA ILE A 124 0.90 11.08 -10.85
C ILE A 124 -0.52 10.82 -10.38
N LYS A 125 -1.44 10.57 -11.31
CA LYS A 125 -2.78 10.11 -11.02
C LYS A 125 -2.79 8.59 -10.97
N LEU A 126 -2.97 8.01 -9.79
CA LEU A 126 -3.06 6.56 -9.66
C LEU A 126 -4.38 6.07 -10.30
N ASN A 127 -4.27 5.17 -11.28
CA ASN A 127 -5.42 4.56 -11.93
C ASN A 127 -5.37 3.04 -11.79
N GLY A 128 -6.49 2.37 -12.07
CA GLY A 128 -6.55 0.91 -12.03
C GLY A 128 -6.55 0.32 -10.62
N ILE A 129 -6.96 1.08 -9.61
CA ILE A 129 -7.16 0.56 -8.25
C ILE A 129 -8.25 -0.51 -8.32
N SER A 130 -7.90 -1.75 -8.00
CA SER A 130 -8.80 -2.91 -8.09
C SER A 130 -8.98 -3.66 -6.78
N GLY A 131 -8.21 -3.29 -5.75
CA GLY A 131 -8.29 -3.89 -4.44
C GLY A 131 -7.64 -3.04 -3.35
N ASP A 132 -8.22 -3.14 -2.15
CA ASP A 132 -7.72 -2.49 -0.94
C ASP A 132 -8.00 -3.43 0.24
N ALA A 133 -6.94 -3.90 0.91
CA ALA A 133 -7.05 -4.88 1.98
C ALA A 133 -7.80 -4.32 3.20
N MET A 134 -7.64 -3.02 3.48
CA MET A 134 -8.38 -2.35 4.55
C MET A 134 -9.89 -2.34 4.25
N LEU A 135 -10.29 -1.92 3.06
CA LEU A 135 -11.71 -1.89 2.67
C LEU A 135 -12.30 -3.30 2.59
N ALA A 136 -11.55 -4.28 2.06
CA ALA A 136 -11.98 -5.68 2.07
C ALA A 136 -12.24 -6.19 3.49
N SER A 137 -11.39 -5.83 4.44
CA SER A 137 -11.54 -6.23 5.84
C SER A 137 -12.76 -5.59 6.50
N TYR A 138 -13.10 -4.35 6.17
CA TYR A 138 -14.34 -3.72 6.65
C TYR A 138 -15.60 -4.46 6.20
N ILE A 139 -15.59 -5.03 4.99
CA ILE A 139 -16.72 -5.83 4.47
C ILE A 139 -16.91 -7.12 5.25
N ILE A 140 -15.81 -7.79 5.61
CA ILE A 140 -15.84 -9.12 6.25
C ILE A 140 -15.90 -9.03 7.76
N GLU A 141 -15.17 -8.11 8.36
CA GLU A 141 -14.87 -8.07 9.80
C GLU A 141 -15.01 -6.67 10.39
N SER A 142 -16.06 -5.91 10.04
CA SER A 142 -16.27 -4.50 10.40
C SER A 142 -16.10 -4.15 11.89
N HIS A 143 -16.09 -5.14 12.76
CA HIS A 143 -15.99 -4.98 14.23
C HIS A 143 -14.59 -5.18 14.79
N LEU A 144 -13.59 -5.48 13.94
CA LEU A 144 -12.19 -5.71 14.31
C LEU A 144 -11.30 -4.54 13.87
N GLY A 145 -10.02 -4.58 14.22
CA GLY A 145 -9.02 -3.65 13.71
C GLY A 145 -8.64 -3.94 12.26
N HIS A 146 -8.33 -2.89 11.50
CA HIS A 146 -8.10 -2.95 10.06
C HIS A 146 -6.68 -2.49 9.66
N GLY A 147 -5.78 -2.29 10.65
CA GLY A 147 -4.37 -2.02 10.38
C GLY A 147 -3.70 -3.22 9.71
N LEU A 148 -2.73 -2.97 8.82
CA LEU A 148 -2.06 -4.04 8.08
C LEU A 148 -1.40 -5.07 9.01
N ASP A 149 -0.79 -4.62 10.11
CA ASP A 149 -0.18 -5.49 11.13
C ASP A 149 -1.21 -6.46 11.74
N GLU A 150 -2.39 -5.93 12.13
CA GLU A 150 -3.46 -6.74 12.71
C GLU A 150 -4.04 -7.72 11.68
N LEU A 151 -4.16 -7.28 10.43
CA LEU A 151 -4.62 -8.12 9.33
C LEU A 151 -3.61 -9.22 9.01
N ALA A 152 -2.31 -8.92 9.00
CA ALA A 152 -1.24 -9.88 8.76
C ALA A 152 -1.20 -10.96 9.85
N GLU A 153 -1.27 -10.57 11.11
CA GLU A 153 -1.34 -11.53 12.22
C GLU A 153 -2.58 -12.43 12.09
N ARG A 154 -3.74 -11.82 11.83
CA ARG A 154 -5.02 -12.53 11.79
C ARG A 154 -5.20 -13.43 10.57
N HIS A 155 -4.76 -13.00 9.39
CA HIS A 155 -5.01 -13.71 8.12
C HIS A 155 -3.81 -14.44 7.56
N LEU A 156 -2.58 -14.00 7.86
CA LEU A 156 -1.37 -14.65 7.39
C LEU A 156 -0.67 -15.44 8.49
N GLY A 157 -1.01 -15.21 9.77
CA GLY A 157 -0.33 -15.83 10.92
C GLY A 157 1.12 -15.34 11.09
N LEU A 158 1.44 -14.17 10.53
CA LEU A 158 2.78 -13.60 10.53
C LEU A 158 2.87 -12.45 11.54
N PRO A 159 3.87 -12.47 12.44
CA PRO A 159 4.23 -11.29 13.20
C PRO A 159 4.85 -10.28 12.24
N THR A 160 4.33 -9.05 12.23
CA THR A 160 4.88 -7.98 11.42
C THR A 160 6.04 -7.27 12.14
N VAL A 161 6.92 -6.68 11.34
CA VAL A 161 7.84 -5.66 11.83
C VAL A 161 7.04 -4.38 11.96
N SER A 162 6.66 -3.99 13.18
CA SER A 162 5.84 -2.79 13.34
C SER A 162 6.62 -1.52 12.99
N TYR A 163 5.93 -0.49 12.48
CA TYR A 163 6.51 0.83 12.24
C TYR A 163 7.23 1.37 13.50
N GLU A 164 6.67 1.15 14.69
CA GLU A 164 7.29 1.57 15.95
C GLU A 164 8.62 0.86 16.24
N SER A 165 8.79 -0.38 15.79
CA SER A 165 10.05 -1.12 15.98
C SER A 165 11.17 -0.58 15.11
N LEU A 166 10.85 0.00 13.93
CA LEU A 166 11.80 0.63 13.01
C LEU A 166 12.08 2.09 13.36
N CYS A 167 11.02 2.85 13.54
CA CYS A 167 11.11 4.30 13.71
C CYS A 167 11.13 4.75 15.17
N GLY A 168 10.86 3.85 16.12
CA GLY A 168 10.73 4.21 17.54
C GLY A 168 9.38 4.86 17.85
N LYS A 169 9.20 5.30 19.10
CA LYS A 169 7.93 5.84 19.62
C LYS A 169 8.12 7.16 20.36
N GLY A 170 7.13 8.06 20.21
CA GLY A 170 7.07 9.33 20.94
C GLY A 170 8.22 10.26 20.60
N ALA A 171 8.82 10.91 21.62
CA ALA A 171 9.87 11.91 21.42
C ALA A 171 11.20 11.38 20.82
N LYS A 172 11.35 10.06 20.74
CA LYS A 172 12.52 9.41 20.12
C LYS A 172 12.22 8.84 18.73
N GLN A 173 11.02 9.06 18.23
CA GLN A 173 10.64 8.59 16.91
C GLN A 173 11.44 9.32 15.84
N ILE A 174 12.03 8.54 14.93
CA ILE A 174 12.73 9.06 13.75
C ILE A 174 11.78 9.03 12.56
N SER A 175 12.07 9.84 11.54
CA SER A 175 11.39 9.73 10.24
C SER A 175 11.76 8.42 9.56
N PHE A 176 10.87 7.84 8.78
CA PHE A 176 11.17 6.66 7.96
C PHE A 176 12.36 6.90 7.00
N ALA A 177 12.54 8.14 6.55
CA ALA A 177 13.72 8.54 5.77
C ALA A 177 15.06 8.30 6.48
N ALA A 178 15.06 8.16 7.80
CA ALA A 178 16.27 7.87 8.60
C ALA A 178 16.39 6.36 8.94
N VAL A 179 15.52 5.50 8.46
CA VAL A 179 15.63 4.04 8.58
C VAL A 179 16.68 3.52 7.61
N ALA A 180 17.44 2.49 8.03
CA ALA A 180 18.40 1.84 7.13
C ALA A 180 17.68 1.20 5.92
N ILE A 181 18.23 1.38 4.72
CA ILE A 181 17.57 0.92 3.47
C ILE A 181 17.33 -0.59 3.49
N GLU A 182 18.20 -1.38 4.12
CA GLU A 182 18.03 -2.83 4.24
C GLU A 182 16.78 -3.18 5.06
N ASP A 183 16.59 -2.52 6.21
CA ASP A 183 15.42 -2.71 7.07
C ASP A 183 14.15 -2.17 6.40
N ALA A 184 14.24 -1.01 5.73
CA ALA A 184 13.16 -0.42 4.96
C ALA A 184 12.76 -1.31 3.78
N THR A 185 13.73 -1.93 3.09
CA THR A 185 13.45 -2.86 1.98
C THR A 185 12.61 -4.03 2.43
N ARG A 186 12.96 -4.60 3.58
CA ARG A 186 12.19 -5.72 4.13
C ARG A 186 10.79 -5.27 4.52
N TYR A 187 10.69 -4.21 5.30
CA TYR A 187 9.43 -3.68 5.82
C TYR A 187 8.46 -3.30 4.69
N ALA A 188 8.87 -2.42 3.79
CA ALA A 188 8.04 -1.94 2.70
C ALA A 188 7.65 -3.06 1.70
N SER A 189 8.56 -4.02 1.45
CA SER A 189 8.23 -5.19 0.63
C SER A 189 7.21 -6.10 1.31
N GLU A 190 7.28 -6.26 2.64
CA GLU A 190 6.27 -6.99 3.43
C GLU A 190 4.90 -6.30 3.30
N ASP A 191 4.83 -4.96 3.41
CA ASP A 191 3.58 -4.23 3.36
C ASP A 191 2.87 -4.39 2.01
N ALA A 192 3.58 -4.26 0.89
CA ALA A 192 3.02 -4.49 -0.44
C ALA A 192 2.60 -5.97 -0.67
N ASP A 193 3.41 -6.94 -0.22
CA ASP A 193 3.09 -8.37 -0.31
C ASP A 193 1.89 -8.74 0.55
N PHE A 194 1.86 -8.26 1.79
CA PHE A 194 0.78 -8.57 2.72
C PHE A 194 -0.55 -7.97 2.26
N ALA A 195 -0.56 -6.73 1.78
CA ALA A 195 -1.76 -6.12 1.22
C ALA A 195 -2.31 -6.94 0.05
N LEU A 196 -1.45 -7.37 -0.88
CA LEU A 196 -1.83 -8.21 -2.02
C LEU A 196 -2.44 -9.55 -1.57
N ARG A 197 -1.80 -10.23 -0.61
CA ARG A 197 -2.22 -11.54 -0.10
C ARG A 197 -3.50 -11.47 0.72
N ILE A 198 -3.62 -10.47 1.59
CA ILE A 198 -4.77 -10.29 2.48
C ILE A 198 -6.01 -9.94 1.66
N GLU A 199 -5.90 -9.03 0.70
CA GLU A 199 -7.03 -8.67 -0.17
C GLU A 199 -7.54 -9.89 -0.94
N ALA A 200 -6.64 -10.64 -1.57
CA ALA A 200 -6.98 -11.85 -2.30
C ALA A 200 -7.60 -12.93 -1.38
N HIS A 201 -7.10 -13.03 -0.15
CA HIS A 201 -7.62 -13.96 0.85
C HIS A 201 -9.03 -13.58 1.30
N LEU A 202 -9.25 -12.34 1.70
CA LEU A 202 -10.54 -11.86 2.20
C LEU A 202 -11.64 -11.96 1.12
N LYS A 203 -11.32 -11.68 -0.13
CA LYS A 203 -12.27 -11.82 -1.25
C LYS A 203 -12.85 -13.21 -1.41
N GLN A 204 -12.13 -14.26 -1.01
CA GLN A 204 -12.63 -15.65 -1.07
C GLN A 204 -13.77 -15.90 -0.08
N TYR A 205 -13.89 -15.08 0.95
CA TYR A 205 -14.96 -15.19 1.96
C TYR A 205 -16.12 -14.25 1.72
N MET A 206 -16.03 -13.38 0.71
CA MET A 206 -17.13 -12.51 0.33
C MET A 206 -18.22 -13.31 -0.40
N ASP A 207 -19.46 -13.16 0.04
CA ASP A 207 -20.60 -13.58 -0.78
C ASP A 207 -20.79 -12.62 -1.98
N THR A 208 -21.71 -12.96 -2.88
CA THR A 208 -21.95 -12.15 -4.10
C THR A 208 -22.30 -10.69 -3.78
N LYS A 209 -23.11 -10.45 -2.73
CA LYS A 209 -23.51 -9.08 -2.37
C LYS A 209 -22.38 -8.30 -1.73
N GLN A 210 -21.57 -8.95 -0.91
CA GLN A 210 -20.40 -8.37 -0.29
C GLN A 210 -19.36 -8.00 -1.36
N LEU A 211 -19.14 -8.87 -2.33
CA LEU A 211 -18.24 -8.61 -3.45
C LEU A 211 -18.75 -7.46 -4.34
N GLU A 212 -20.05 -7.42 -4.64
CA GLU A 212 -20.67 -6.29 -5.34
C GLU A 212 -20.51 -4.98 -4.55
N MET A 213 -20.76 -5.00 -3.24
CA MET A 213 -20.58 -3.83 -2.38
C MET A 213 -19.13 -3.36 -2.38
N TYR A 214 -18.16 -4.27 -2.23
CA TYR A 214 -16.75 -3.96 -2.26
C TYR A 214 -16.32 -3.30 -3.57
N GLN A 215 -16.68 -3.92 -4.71
CA GLN A 215 -16.22 -3.48 -6.03
C GLN A 215 -17.00 -2.29 -6.61
N GLN A 216 -18.31 -2.20 -6.34
CA GLN A 216 -19.17 -1.19 -6.96
C GLN A 216 -19.52 -0.02 -6.05
N LEU A 217 -19.22 -0.13 -4.76
CA LEU A 217 -19.47 0.93 -3.79
C LEU A 217 -18.20 1.37 -3.08
N GLU A 218 -17.53 0.48 -2.33
CA GLU A 218 -16.43 0.88 -1.45
C GLU A 218 -15.21 1.41 -2.23
N LEU A 219 -14.73 0.68 -3.25
CA LEU A 219 -13.61 1.14 -4.07
C LEU A 219 -13.93 2.44 -4.83
N PRO A 220 -15.08 2.61 -5.52
CA PRO A 220 -15.45 3.88 -6.14
C PRO A 220 -15.65 5.03 -5.14
N VAL A 221 -16.16 4.76 -3.94
CA VAL A 221 -16.30 5.79 -2.88
C VAL A 221 -14.94 6.28 -2.43
N ALA A 222 -13.94 5.40 -2.30
CA ALA A 222 -12.58 5.82 -1.95
C ALA A 222 -12.01 6.83 -2.96
N GLU A 223 -12.23 6.62 -4.27
CA GLU A 223 -11.84 7.59 -5.32
C GLU A 223 -12.59 8.92 -5.18
N ILE A 224 -13.89 8.88 -4.90
CA ILE A 224 -14.67 10.11 -4.67
C ILE A 224 -14.14 10.86 -3.44
N LEU A 225 -13.84 10.15 -2.35
CA LEU A 225 -13.27 10.75 -1.15
C LEU A 225 -11.90 11.38 -1.42
N PHE A 226 -11.05 10.73 -2.21
CA PHE A 226 -9.78 11.31 -2.67
C PHE A 226 -10.02 12.65 -3.37
N ILE A 227 -10.94 12.73 -4.33
CA ILE A 227 -11.26 13.96 -5.05
C ILE A 227 -11.79 15.04 -4.10
N MET A 228 -12.67 14.67 -3.17
CA MET A 228 -13.23 15.60 -2.17
C MET A 228 -12.14 16.16 -1.25
N GLU A 229 -11.25 15.32 -0.77
CA GLU A 229 -10.13 15.69 0.10
C GLU A 229 -9.14 16.62 -0.64
N ARG A 230 -8.88 16.37 -1.92
CA ARG A 230 -8.05 17.26 -2.76
C ARG A 230 -8.68 18.63 -3.01
N ASN A 231 -9.98 18.68 -3.21
CA ASN A 231 -10.68 19.94 -3.39
C ASN A 231 -10.77 20.72 -2.08
N GLY A 232 -10.82 20.06 -0.95
CA GLY A 232 -10.98 20.65 0.37
C GLY A 232 -12.33 21.34 0.55
N VAL A 233 -12.49 22.03 1.69
CA VAL A 233 -13.67 22.79 2.05
C VAL A 233 -13.27 24.19 2.48
N LEU A 234 -13.90 25.21 1.90
CA LEU A 234 -13.69 26.59 2.34
C LEU A 234 -14.48 26.84 3.64
N ILE A 235 -13.77 27.17 4.69
CA ILE A 235 -14.34 27.51 6.00
C ILE A 235 -14.34 29.03 6.16
N ASP A 236 -15.51 29.61 6.47
CA ASP A 236 -15.60 30.99 6.90
C ASP A 236 -15.19 31.14 8.37
N LYS A 237 -13.96 31.63 8.57
CA LYS A 237 -13.40 31.80 9.93
C LYS A 237 -14.10 32.87 10.75
N GLN A 238 -14.81 33.83 10.10
CA GLN A 238 -15.53 34.91 10.80
C GLN A 238 -16.86 34.40 11.36
N GLU A 239 -17.54 33.48 10.66
CA GLU A 239 -18.76 32.87 11.15
C GLU A 239 -18.49 31.83 12.26
N LEU A 240 -17.26 31.30 12.37
CA LEU A 240 -16.88 30.32 13.40
C LEU A 240 -16.30 30.94 14.68
N ALA A 241 -16.02 32.25 14.69
CA ALA A 241 -15.45 32.98 15.83
C ALA A 241 -16.55 33.62 16.68
#